data_8ce2b7982fde8c8188190f45d27799ed
#
_entry.id   8ce2b7982fde8c8188190f45d27799ed
#
_cell.length_a   1.000
_cell.length_b   1.000
_cell.length_c   1.000
_cell.angle_alpha   90.00
_cell.angle_beta   90.00
_cell.angle_gamma   90.00
#
_symmetry.space_group_name_H-M   'P 1'
#
loop_
_entity.id
_entity.type
_entity.pdbx_description
1 polymer ?
#
loop_
_entity_poly.entity_id
_entity_poly.type
_entity_poly.pdbx_seq_one_letter_code
_entity_poly.pdbx_strand_id
1 'polypeptide(L)'
;SLGRTLEILAEVIKDRKQEKTEGSYTAYLFTKGKDKILKKVGEECAEVIIAAKNSSLEEIRYEAADLFYHLLVLFEEMGLNLTEIAEELNARRK
;
A
#
# COMPACT_ATOMS: atom_id res chain seq x y z
N SER A 1 -11.01 4.04 -12.31
CA SER A 1 -9.64 4.57 -12.38
C SER A 1 -8.79 4.05 -11.23
N LEU A 2 -7.49 4.08 -11.40
CA LEU A 2 -6.58 3.67 -10.34
C LEU A 2 -6.77 4.54 -9.09
N GLY A 3 -6.92 5.84 -9.27
CA GLY A 3 -7.13 6.75 -8.13
C GLY A 3 -8.35 6.37 -7.32
N ARG A 4 -9.45 6.10 -7.98
CA ARG A 4 -10.69 5.71 -7.29
C ARG A 4 -10.53 4.35 -6.58
N THR A 5 -9.85 3.40 -7.24
CA THR A 5 -9.58 2.10 -6.64
C THR A 5 -8.75 2.24 -5.36
N LEU A 6 -7.73 3.10 -5.39
CA LEU A 6 -6.90 3.35 -4.21
C LEU A 6 -7.71 4.00 -3.08
N GLU A 7 -8.61 4.94 -3.41
CA GLU A 7 -9.48 5.56 -2.41
C GLU A 7 -10.36 4.53 -1.71
N ILE A 8 -10.99 3.64 -2.49
CA ILE A 8 -11.85 2.59 -1.95
C ILE A 8 -11.02 1.65 -1.07
N LEU A 9 -9.86 1.24 -1.55
CA LEU A 9 -8.99 0.34 -0.78
C LEU A 9 -8.52 0.98 0.51
N ALA A 10 -8.18 2.27 0.48
CA ALA A 10 -7.77 2.99 1.69
C ALA A 10 -8.87 2.96 2.76
N GLU A 11 -10.14 3.11 2.35
CA GLU A 11 -11.26 3.04 3.28
C GLU A 11 -11.42 1.63 3.86
N VAL A 12 -11.28 0.60 3.02
CA VAL A 12 -11.33 -0.79 3.48
C VAL A 12 -10.23 -1.04 4.52
N ILE A 13 -9.03 -0.57 4.25
CA ILE A 13 -7.89 -0.74 5.16
C ILE A 13 -8.16 -0.03 6.49
N LYS A 14 -8.70 1.18 6.45
CA LYS A 14 -9.05 1.92 7.65
C LYS A 14 -10.08 1.16 8.49
N ASP A 15 -11.10 0.59 7.84
CA ASP A 15 -12.12 -0.19 8.53
C ASP A 15 -11.53 -1.44 9.18
N ARG A 16 -10.62 -2.14 8.49
CA ARG A 16 -9.96 -3.33 9.04
C ARG A 16 -9.10 -3.00 10.26
N LYS A 17 -8.47 -1.83 10.26
CA LYS A 17 -7.69 -1.38 11.42
C LYS A 17 -8.58 -1.20 12.64
N GLN A 18 -9.75 -0.58 12.44
CA GLN A 18 -10.69 -0.29 13.54
C GLN A 18 -11.40 -1.53 14.04
N GLU A 19 -11.86 -2.38 13.14
CA GLU A 19 -12.63 -3.57 13.48
C GLU A 19 -11.78 -4.71 14.03
N LYS A 20 -10.49 -4.75 13.69
CA LYS A 20 -9.56 -5.81 14.08
C LYS A 20 -10.12 -7.20 13.77
N THR A 21 -10.69 -7.34 12.57
CA THR A 21 -11.34 -8.56 12.12
C THR A 21 -10.40 -9.75 12.20
N GLU A 22 -10.79 -10.80 12.92
CA GLU A 22 -10.02 -12.03 13.03
C GLU A 22 -9.86 -12.66 11.64
N GLY A 23 -8.65 -13.16 11.34
CA GLY A 23 -8.35 -13.77 10.05
C GLY A 23 -7.99 -12.76 8.96
N SER A 24 -8.10 -11.46 9.22
CA SER A 24 -7.73 -10.44 8.25
C SER A 24 -6.23 -10.19 8.26
N TYR A 25 -5.60 -10.32 7.09
CA TYR A 25 -4.19 -9.98 6.93
C TYR A 25 -3.93 -8.51 7.27
N THR A 26 -4.82 -7.61 6.85
CA THR A 26 -4.70 -6.18 7.13
C THR A 26 -4.71 -5.92 8.64
N ALA A 27 -5.66 -6.52 9.35
CA ALA A 27 -5.73 -6.39 10.80
C ALA A 27 -4.47 -6.95 11.47
N TYR A 28 -3.93 -8.06 10.95
CA TYR A 28 -2.68 -8.65 11.43
C TYR A 28 -1.52 -7.65 11.31
N LEU A 29 -1.41 -6.96 10.17
CA LEU A 29 -0.34 -5.98 9.97
C LEU A 29 -0.41 -4.85 11.00
N PHE A 30 -1.61 -4.33 11.27
CA PHE A 30 -1.75 -3.28 12.26
C PHE A 30 -1.47 -3.77 13.68
N THR A 31 -1.83 -5.02 13.98
CA THR A 31 -1.52 -5.62 15.27
C THR A 31 -0.01 -5.74 15.47
N LYS A 32 0.71 -6.16 14.43
CA LYS A 32 2.18 -6.25 14.49
C LYS A 32 2.86 -4.90 14.55
N GLY A 33 2.27 -3.89 13.92
CA GLY A 33 2.74 -2.52 14.04
C GLY A 33 3.71 -2.07 12.95
N LYS A 34 4.23 -0.88 13.15
CA LYS A 34 4.98 -0.13 12.13
C LYS A 34 6.18 -0.89 11.57
N ASP A 35 6.97 -1.53 12.41
CA ASP A 35 8.19 -2.19 11.91
C ASP A 35 7.86 -3.34 10.95
N LYS A 36 6.82 -4.09 11.23
CA LYS A 36 6.37 -5.16 10.34
C LYS A 36 5.87 -4.58 9.02
N ILE A 37 5.11 -3.50 9.09
CA ILE A 37 4.59 -2.83 7.90
C ILE A 37 5.74 -2.31 7.04
N LEU A 38 6.73 -1.68 7.66
CA LEU A 38 7.90 -1.16 6.95
C LEU A 38 8.70 -2.29 6.29
N LYS A 39 8.85 -3.41 6.97
CA LYS A 39 9.54 -4.58 6.41
C LYS A 39 8.81 -5.05 5.14
N LYS A 40 7.48 -5.12 5.19
CA LYS A 40 6.69 -5.54 4.03
C LYS A 40 6.84 -4.56 2.87
N VAL A 41 6.82 -3.26 3.14
CA VAL A 41 7.02 -2.26 2.09
C VAL A 41 8.38 -2.47 1.41
N GLY A 42 9.44 -2.69 2.21
CA GLY A 42 10.77 -2.94 1.65
C GLY A 42 10.81 -4.20 0.79
N GLU A 43 10.19 -5.28 1.27
CA GLU A 43 10.12 -6.55 0.53
C GLU A 43 9.40 -6.37 -0.80
N GLU A 44 8.25 -5.69 -0.81
CA GLU A 44 7.47 -5.48 -2.03
C GLU A 44 8.19 -4.56 -3.02
N CYS A 45 8.93 -3.57 -2.54
CA CYS A 45 9.78 -2.75 -3.41
C CYS A 45 10.82 -3.61 -4.13
N ALA A 46 11.47 -4.52 -3.40
CA ALA A 46 12.46 -5.43 -3.99
C ALA A 46 11.81 -6.34 -5.04
N GLU A 47 10.61 -6.84 -4.76
CA GLU A 47 9.91 -7.73 -5.69
C GLU A 47 9.51 -7.02 -6.98
N VAL A 48 9.14 -5.73 -6.92
CA VAL A 48 8.88 -4.95 -8.14
C VAL A 48 10.16 -4.84 -8.98
N ILE A 49 11.30 -4.59 -8.35
CA ILE A 49 12.57 -4.49 -9.05
C ILE A 49 12.90 -5.82 -9.74
N ILE A 50 12.75 -6.92 -9.04
CA ILE A 50 13.04 -8.25 -9.58
C ILE A 50 12.10 -8.55 -10.77
N ALA A 51 10.82 -8.28 -10.61
CA ALA A 51 9.84 -8.49 -11.68
C ALA A 51 10.21 -7.68 -12.93
N ALA A 52 10.64 -6.43 -12.74
CA ALA A 52 11.06 -5.57 -13.84
C ALA A 52 12.33 -6.10 -14.52
N LYS A 53 13.29 -6.60 -13.75
CA LYS A 53 14.51 -7.20 -14.30
C LYS A 53 14.19 -8.44 -15.14
N ASN A 54 13.15 -9.17 -14.77
CA ASN A 54 12.67 -10.34 -15.53
C ASN A 54 11.84 -9.94 -16.76
N SER A 55 11.58 -8.65 -16.96
CA SER A 55 10.79 -8.13 -18.09
C SER A 55 9.39 -8.74 -18.18
N SER A 56 8.82 -9.16 -17.07
CA SER A 56 7.49 -9.77 -17.04
C SER A 56 6.45 -8.70 -16.64
N LEU A 57 5.65 -8.28 -17.61
CA LEU A 57 4.59 -7.30 -17.33
C LEU A 57 3.56 -7.86 -16.35
N GLU A 58 3.29 -9.16 -16.42
CA GLU A 58 2.36 -9.82 -15.49
C GLU A 58 2.88 -9.75 -14.06
N GLU A 59 4.16 -10.09 -13.85
CA GLU A 59 4.78 -10.05 -12.53
C GLU A 59 4.85 -8.61 -12.00
N ILE A 60 5.21 -7.65 -12.87
CA ILE A 60 5.26 -6.23 -12.49
C ILE A 60 3.90 -5.77 -11.99
N ARG A 61 2.84 -6.12 -12.73
CA ARG A 61 1.48 -5.75 -12.35
C ARG A 61 1.11 -6.32 -10.98
N TYR A 62 1.42 -7.59 -10.76
CA TYR A 62 1.13 -8.26 -9.50
C TYR A 62 1.89 -7.61 -8.34
N GLU A 63 3.20 -7.43 -8.50
CA GLU A 63 4.03 -6.89 -7.41
C GLU A 63 3.78 -5.41 -7.18
N ALA A 64 3.49 -4.64 -8.23
CA ALA A 64 3.13 -3.23 -8.07
C ALA A 64 1.82 -3.08 -7.29
N ALA A 65 0.83 -3.92 -7.58
CA ALA A 65 -0.43 -3.91 -6.85
C ALA A 65 -0.19 -4.22 -5.36
N ASP A 66 0.67 -5.20 -5.07
CA ASP A 66 1.02 -5.57 -3.71
C ASP A 66 1.75 -4.43 -3.00
N LEU A 67 2.63 -3.74 -3.71
CA LEU A 67 3.32 -2.56 -3.18
C LEU A 67 2.32 -1.44 -2.86
N PHE A 68 1.40 -1.12 -3.77
CA PHE A 68 0.38 -0.11 -3.50
C PHE A 68 -0.42 -0.45 -2.25
N TYR A 69 -0.81 -1.71 -2.11
CA TYR A 69 -1.57 -2.15 -0.94
C TYR A 69 -0.79 -1.89 0.36
N HIS A 70 0.48 -2.31 0.41
CA HIS A 70 1.28 -2.14 1.62
C HIS A 70 1.61 -0.67 1.90
N LEU A 71 1.76 0.15 0.85
CA LEU A 71 1.92 1.60 1.02
C LEU A 71 0.68 2.22 1.66
N LEU A 72 -0.52 1.79 1.23
CA LEU A 72 -1.75 2.29 1.84
C LEU A 72 -1.86 1.90 3.31
N VAL A 73 -1.42 0.69 3.66
CA VAL A 73 -1.37 0.27 5.06
C VAL A 73 -0.42 1.16 5.86
N LEU A 74 0.75 1.44 5.30
CA LEU A 74 1.72 2.34 5.94
C LEU A 74 1.13 3.74 6.14
N PHE A 75 0.46 4.28 5.12
CA PHE A 75 -0.12 5.61 5.21
C PHE A 75 -1.17 5.66 6.32
N GLU A 76 -2.02 4.63 6.42
CA GLU A 76 -3.02 4.58 7.49
C GLU A 76 -2.34 4.50 8.86
N GLU A 77 -1.29 3.70 8.99
CA GLU A 77 -0.54 3.58 10.24
C GLU A 77 0.06 4.93 10.67
N MET A 78 0.53 5.72 9.70
CA MET A 78 1.18 7.00 9.97
C MET A 78 0.22 8.20 10.01
N GLY A 79 -1.06 7.99 9.71
CA GLY A 79 -2.04 9.06 9.69
C GLY A 79 -1.93 9.97 8.47
N LEU A 80 -1.41 9.44 7.35
CA LEU A 80 -1.26 10.19 6.10
C LEU A 80 -2.35 9.76 5.12
N ASN A 81 -3.11 10.70 4.58
CA ASN A 81 -4.17 10.34 3.64
C ASN A 81 -3.75 10.57 2.17
N LEU A 82 -4.50 9.94 1.26
CA LEU A 82 -4.19 10.01 -0.18
C LEU A 82 -4.29 11.42 -0.75
N THR A 83 -5.13 12.26 -0.18
CA THR A 83 -5.26 13.65 -0.61
C THR A 83 -3.93 14.38 -0.47
N GLU A 84 -3.21 14.13 0.62
CA GLU A 84 -1.92 14.77 0.87
C GLU A 84 -0.88 14.32 -0.15
N ILE A 85 -0.90 13.03 -0.53
CA ILE A 85 -0.01 12.51 -1.59
C ILE A 85 -0.35 13.16 -2.93
N ALA A 86 -1.64 13.24 -3.25
CA ALA A 86 -2.10 13.86 -4.49
C ALA A 86 -1.67 15.33 -4.57
N GLU A 87 -1.82 16.06 -3.49
CA GLU A 87 -1.40 17.46 -3.42
C GLU A 87 0.09 17.62 -3.68
N GLU A 88 0.90 16.75 -3.10
CA GLU A 88 2.35 16.78 -3.29
C GLU A 88 2.72 16.51 -4.76
N LEU A 89 2.09 15.51 -5.36
CA LEU A 89 2.34 15.18 -6.77
C LEU A 89 1.89 16.31 -7.70
N ASN A 90 0.73 16.89 -7.42
CA ASN A 90 0.23 18.00 -8.23
C ASN A 90 1.12 19.24 -8.10
N ALA A 91 1.68 19.50 -6.94
CA ALA A 91 2.59 20.63 -6.74
C ALA A 91 3.89 20.45 -7.54
N ARG A 92 4.33 19.22 -7.77
CA ARG A 92 5.54 18.93 -8.56
C ARG A 92 5.29 18.94 -10.07
N ARG A 93 4.03 18.80 -10.47
CA ARG A 93 3.66 18.72 -11.88
C ARG A 93 3.60 20.13 -12.46
N LYS A 94 4.40 20.37 -13.50
CA LYS A 94 4.48 21.67 -14.14
C LYS A 94 3.95 21.63 -15.58
#